data_4dfcb2ee73d9460fe604d423a3a10170
#
_entry.id   4dfcb2ee73d9460fe604d423a3a10170
#
_cell.length_a   1.000
_cell.length_b   1.000
_cell.length_c   1.000
_cell.angle_alpha   90.00
_cell.angle_beta   90.00
_cell.angle_gamma   90.00
#
_symmetry.space_group_name_H-M   'P 1'
#
loop_
_entity.id
_entity.type
_entity.pdbx_description
1 polymer ?
#
loop_
_entity_poly.entity_id
_entity_poly.type
_entity_poly.pdbx_seq_one_letter_code
_entity_poly.pdbx_strand_id
1 'polypeptide(L)'
;MAFLSVIIAAHNAEATLHATLSSLLAATDQDTEIIIFNDSSEDATQAIIDEWSPKFPQIITRNVNFRNVGRVRNSAVALASGEYITMLDSDDCLKPGSLRDAMAYLKAQRPDMLLTRLLEIRDPRRMTSDWQGFNPVPLSQHEAIARFLRHKDFQAHLIGQFIHRSLYEKNPIPPMLCYEDFAVFPGMLMQSSKIAYQRQGHYLSLIHI
;
A
#
# COMPACT_ATOMS: atom_id res chain seq x y z
N MET A 1 16.18 -0.54 -11.45
CA MET A 1 15.01 0.24 -11.01
C MET A 1 13.95 -0.76 -10.59
N ALA A 2 13.31 -0.51 -9.47
CA ALA A 2 12.20 -1.35 -9.03
C ALA A 2 10.99 -1.22 -9.98
N PHE A 3 10.15 -2.24 -10.02
CA PHE A 3 8.87 -2.17 -10.72
C PHE A 3 7.74 -1.72 -9.78
N LEU A 4 7.82 -2.15 -8.53
CA LEU A 4 6.85 -1.81 -7.47
C LEU A 4 7.56 -1.14 -6.30
N SER A 5 7.03 -0.02 -5.82
CA SER A 5 7.43 0.60 -4.56
C SER A 5 6.35 0.34 -3.51
N VAL A 6 6.73 -0.28 -2.41
CA VAL A 6 5.87 -0.42 -1.22
C VAL A 6 6.25 0.67 -0.23
N ILE A 7 5.30 1.54 0.11
CA ILE A 7 5.51 2.65 1.03
C ILE A 7 4.91 2.32 2.39
N ILE A 8 5.72 2.46 3.46
CA ILE A 8 5.30 2.29 4.84
C ILE A 8 5.53 3.61 5.59
N ALA A 9 4.44 4.21 6.09
CA ALA A 9 4.49 5.29 7.05
C ALA A 9 4.41 4.68 8.46
N ALA A 10 5.47 4.82 9.26
CA ALA A 10 5.53 4.27 10.60
C ALA A 10 5.55 5.38 11.65
N HIS A 11 4.72 5.24 12.69
CA HIS A 11 4.70 6.06 13.88
C HIS A 11 4.26 5.21 15.08
N ASN A 12 5.16 5.06 16.07
CA ASN A 12 4.91 4.26 17.27
C ASN A 12 4.36 2.85 16.97
N ALA A 13 5.09 2.10 16.11
CA ALA A 13 4.68 0.81 15.58
C ALA A 13 5.47 -0.38 16.15
N GLU A 14 6.10 -0.24 17.34
CA GLU A 14 6.94 -1.28 17.92
C GLU A 14 6.22 -2.63 18.08
N ALA A 15 4.90 -2.61 18.35
CA ALA A 15 4.13 -3.82 18.58
C ALA A 15 3.81 -4.60 17.29
N THR A 16 3.85 -3.95 16.12
CA THR A 16 3.28 -4.50 14.87
C THR A 16 4.28 -4.59 13.72
N LEU A 17 5.24 -3.69 13.66
CA LEU A 17 6.14 -3.53 12.50
C LEU A 17 6.92 -4.81 12.14
N HIS A 18 7.32 -5.63 13.11
CA HIS A 18 7.95 -6.92 12.85
C HIS A 18 7.04 -7.87 12.02
N ALA A 19 5.75 -7.95 12.38
CA ALA A 19 4.79 -8.77 11.67
C ALA A 19 4.51 -8.21 10.26
N THR A 20 4.36 -6.90 10.14
CA THR A 20 4.19 -6.19 8.88
C THR A 20 5.35 -6.48 7.92
N LEU A 21 6.60 -6.26 8.34
CA LEU A 21 7.78 -6.49 7.51
C LEU A 21 7.96 -7.97 7.15
N SER A 22 7.70 -8.88 8.10
CA SER A 22 7.74 -10.33 7.85
C SER A 22 6.74 -10.75 6.78
N SER A 23 5.50 -10.25 6.87
CA SER A 23 4.44 -10.54 5.88
C SER A 23 4.77 -9.96 4.51
N LEU A 24 5.31 -8.73 4.47
CA LEU A 24 5.72 -8.05 3.25
C LEU A 24 6.81 -8.83 2.50
N LEU A 25 7.85 -9.28 3.21
CA LEU A 25 8.93 -10.05 2.60
C LEU A 25 8.47 -11.43 2.11
N ALA A 26 7.48 -12.03 2.77
CA ALA A 26 6.85 -13.27 2.29
C ALA A 26 5.96 -13.05 1.06
N ALA A 27 5.49 -11.82 0.82
CA ALA A 27 4.61 -11.47 -0.29
C ALA A 27 5.34 -11.01 -1.55
N THR A 28 6.59 -10.54 -1.44
CA THR A 28 7.34 -9.81 -2.48
C THR A 28 8.36 -10.67 -3.25
N ASP A 29 9.00 -10.03 -4.25
CA ASP A 29 10.13 -10.55 -5.02
C ASP A 29 11.22 -9.48 -5.26
N GLN A 30 12.20 -9.76 -6.14
CA GLN A 30 13.39 -8.94 -6.37
C GLN A 30 13.11 -7.58 -7.06
N ASP A 31 11.98 -7.44 -7.76
CA ASP A 31 11.63 -6.20 -8.47
C ASP A 31 10.86 -5.21 -7.58
N THR A 32 10.87 -5.41 -6.27
CA THR A 32 10.19 -4.56 -5.28
C THR A 32 11.20 -3.79 -4.45
N GLU A 33 10.99 -2.49 -4.28
CA GLU A 33 11.63 -1.69 -3.24
C GLU A 33 10.65 -1.40 -2.11
N ILE A 34 11.16 -1.28 -0.89
CA ILE A 34 10.39 -1.01 0.32
C ILE A 34 10.90 0.30 0.90
N ILE A 35 10.01 1.29 1.00
CA ILE A 35 10.36 2.63 1.48
C ILE A 35 9.67 2.85 2.83
N ILE A 36 10.44 2.91 3.90
CA ILE A 36 9.95 3.08 5.26
C ILE A 36 10.31 4.48 5.76
N PHE A 37 9.30 5.26 6.11
CA PHE A 37 9.47 6.54 6.79
C PHE A 37 9.04 6.42 8.23
N ASN A 38 9.97 6.64 9.16
CA ASN A 38 9.68 6.75 10.58
C ASN A 38 9.39 8.23 10.90
N ASP A 39 8.12 8.54 11.22
CA ASP A 39 7.68 9.90 11.52
C ASP A 39 7.55 10.11 13.03
N SER A 40 8.62 10.58 13.65
CA SER A 40 8.61 11.00 15.07
C SER A 40 8.20 9.92 16.07
N SER A 41 8.58 8.64 15.85
CA SER A 41 8.33 7.58 16.84
C SER A 41 9.15 7.80 18.12
N GLU A 42 8.54 7.54 19.25
CA GLU A 42 9.14 7.65 20.59
C GLU A 42 9.35 6.27 21.25
N ASP A 43 8.91 5.18 20.58
CA ASP A 43 9.04 3.78 20.99
C ASP A 43 10.19 3.06 20.26
N ALA A 44 10.24 1.74 20.30
CA ALA A 44 11.28 0.93 19.66
C ALA A 44 11.13 0.80 18.12
N THR A 45 10.23 1.54 17.46
CA THR A 45 10.02 1.48 16.00
C THR A 45 11.33 1.65 15.22
N GLN A 46 12.17 2.64 15.59
CA GLN A 46 13.44 2.87 14.90
C GLN A 46 14.40 1.70 15.05
N ALA A 47 14.50 1.11 16.25
CA ALA A 47 15.36 -0.03 16.49
C ALA A 47 14.98 -1.24 15.63
N ILE A 48 13.68 -1.46 15.41
CA ILE A 48 13.18 -2.50 14.50
C ILE A 48 13.60 -2.21 13.05
N ILE A 49 13.44 -0.98 12.59
CA ILE A 49 13.85 -0.57 11.24
C ILE A 49 15.36 -0.79 11.04
N ASP A 50 16.17 -0.41 12.03
CA ASP A 50 17.63 -0.57 12.00
C ASP A 50 18.08 -2.05 12.05
N GLU A 51 17.27 -2.92 12.65
CA GLU A 51 17.49 -4.36 12.62
C GLU A 51 17.21 -4.97 11.23
N TRP A 52 16.16 -4.52 10.55
CA TRP A 52 15.71 -5.13 9.29
C TRP A 52 16.44 -4.57 8.07
N SER A 53 16.68 -3.27 8.00
CA SER A 53 17.21 -2.62 6.79
C SER A 53 18.57 -3.16 6.31
N PRO A 54 19.53 -3.54 7.18
CA PRO A 54 20.79 -4.11 6.71
C PRO A 54 20.67 -5.54 6.13
N LYS A 55 19.61 -6.26 6.53
CA LYS A 55 19.37 -7.64 6.08
C LYS A 55 18.73 -7.71 4.69
N PHE A 56 18.07 -6.63 4.27
CA PHE A 56 17.27 -6.58 3.04
C PHE A 56 17.62 -5.33 2.23
N PRO A 57 18.51 -5.43 1.21
CA PRO A 57 19.00 -4.29 0.43
C PRO A 57 17.93 -3.47 -0.29
N GLN A 58 16.74 -4.05 -0.50
CA GLN A 58 15.60 -3.36 -1.09
C GLN A 58 14.88 -2.40 -0.12
N ILE A 59 15.25 -2.37 1.17
CA ILE A 59 14.67 -1.47 2.16
C ILE A 59 15.42 -0.14 2.15
N ILE A 60 14.69 0.93 1.91
CA ILE A 60 15.14 2.33 1.98
C ILE A 60 14.44 2.98 3.17
N THR A 61 15.19 3.61 4.07
CA THR A 61 14.63 4.18 5.30
C THR A 61 14.88 5.68 5.40
N ARG A 62 13.96 6.40 6.04
CA ARG A 62 14.10 7.82 6.39
C ARG A 62 13.48 8.10 7.75
N ASN A 63 14.15 8.93 8.54
CA ASN A 63 13.60 9.53 9.75
C ASN A 63 13.14 10.94 9.44
N VAL A 64 11.91 11.26 9.78
CA VAL A 64 11.30 12.56 9.55
C VAL A 64 10.53 13.03 10.80
N ASN A 65 10.15 14.29 10.80
CA ASN A 65 9.33 14.89 11.86
C ASN A 65 8.23 15.74 11.23
N PHE A 66 7.35 15.07 10.49
CA PHE A 66 6.22 15.75 9.84
C PHE A 66 4.96 15.72 10.70
N ARG A 67 4.80 14.68 11.52
CA ARG A 67 3.58 14.41 12.30
C ARG A 67 2.31 14.49 11.44
N ASN A 68 2.44 13.99 10.22
CA ASN A 68 1.37 14.03 9.22
C ASN A 68 1.58 12.96 8.15
N VAL A 69 0.69 12.00 8.09
CA VAL A 69 0.78 10.85 7.19
C VAL A 69 0.78 11.24 5.71
N GLY A 70 0.02 12.26 5.30
CA GLY A 70 0.00 12.74 3.92
C GLY A 70 1.36 13.30 3.48
N ARG A 71 2.05 14.05 4.36
CA ARG A 71 3.41 14.54 4.11
C ARG A 71 4.42 13.39 4.02
N VAL A 72 4.30 12.42 4.93
CA VAL A 72 5.14 11.20 4.91
C VAL A 72 4.97 10.47 3.59
N ARG A 73 3.74 10.15 3.20
CA ARG A 73 3.41 9.44 1.97
C ARG A 73 3.90 10.18 0.73
N ASN A 74 3.69 11.51 0.62
CA ASN A 74 4.20 12.32 -0.49
C ASN A 74 5.74 12.29 -0.58
N SER A 75 6.42 12.40 0.55
CA SER A 75 7.90 12.36 0.58
C SER A 75 8.43 10.99 0.18
N ALA A 76 7.72 9.92 0.55
CA ALA A 76 8.06 8.56 0.14
C ALA A 76 7.77 8.32 -1.36
N VAL A 77 6.66 8.86 -1.88
CA VAL A 77 6.35 8.85 -3.33
C VAL A 77 7.45 9.55 -4.14
N ALA A 78 7.94 10.70 -3.67
CA ALA A 78 9.02 11.43 -4.33
C ALA A 78 10.36 10.66 -4.35
N LEU A 79 10.58 9.76 -3.41
CA LEU A 79 11.76 8.88 -3.35
C LEU A 79 11.59 7.60 -4.17
N ALA A 80 10.34 7.20 -4.45
CA ALA A 80 10.02 5.95 -5.13
C ALA A 80 10.52 5.91 -6.57
N SER A 81 11.15 4.78 -6.96
CA SER A 81 11.63 4.53 -8.31
C SER A 81 10.71 3.59 -9.11
N GLY A 82 9.80 2.90 -8.42
CA GLY A 82 8.87 1.96 -9.02
C GLY A 82 7.88 2.61 -9.98
N GLU A 83 7.48 1.87 -10.99
CA GLU A 83 6.42 2.29 -11.94
C GLU A 83 5.05 2.32 -11.24
N TYR A 84 4.84 1.39 -10.31
CA TYR A 84 3.65 1.32 -9.47
C TYR A 84 4.01 1.56 -8.00
N ILE A 85 3.04 2.10 -7.27
CA ILE A 85 3.13 2.32 -5.83
C ILE A 85 1.96 1.60 -5.16
N THR A 86 2.24 0.93 -4.05
CA THR A 86 1.25 0.47 -3.09
C THR A 86 1.64 0.94 -1.69
N MET A 87 0.65 1.26 -0.87
CA MET A 87 0.88 1.68 0.51
C MET A 87 0.49 0.55 1.47
N LEU A 88 1.29 0.37 2.51
CA LEU A 88 1.09 -0.60 3.58
C LEU A 88 1.24 0.12 4.91
N ASP A 89 0.21 0.06 5.75
CA ASP A 89 0.29 0.62 7.10
C ASP A 89 1.18 -0.25 7.98
N SER A 90 1.85 0.36 8.94
CA SER A 90 2.86 -0.28 9.80
C SER A 90 2.30 -1.29 10.80
N ASP A 91 0.99 -1.43 10.84
CA ASP A 91 0.23 -2.33 11.71
C ASP A 91 -0.58 -3.38 10.93
N ASP A 92 -0.46 -3.42 9.59
CA ASP A 92 -1.18 -4.33 8.71
C ASP A 92 -0.27 -5.40 8.08
N CYS A 93 -0.88 -6.41 7.46
CA CYS A 93 -0.17 -7.54 6.86
C CYS A 93 -0.64 -7.84 5.44
N LEU A 94 0.20 -8.56 4.68
CA LEU A 94 -0.12 -9.03 3.33
C LEU A 94 -0.18 -10.56 3.28
N LYS A 95 -1.00 -11.11 2.39
CA LYS A 95 -1.01 -12.55 2.13
C LYS A 95 0.27 -12.96 1.40
N PRO A 96 0.89 -14.10 1.76
CA PRO A 96 2.12 -14.58 1.12
C PRO A 96 1.98 -14.71 -0.40
N GLY A 97 2.98 -14.24 -1.14
CA GLY A 97 3.01 -14.29 -2.61
C GLY A 97 2.12 -13.27 -3.33
N SER A 98 1.30 -12.52 -2.60
CA SER A 98 0.30 -11.63 -3.21
C SER A 98 0.91 -10.50 -4.04
N LEU A 99 2.01 -9.90 -3.61
CA LEU A 99 2.66 -8.82 -4.39
C LEU A 99 3.31 -9.36 -5.67
N ARG A 100 3.92 -10.56 -5.61
CA ARG A 100 4.47 -11.22 -6.79
C ARG A 100 3.38 -11.45 -7.85
N ASP A 101 2.23 -11.96 -7.43
CA ASP A 101 1.11 -12.21 -8.34
C ASP A 101 0.51 -10.89 -8.86
N ALA A 102 0.40 -9.86 -8.02
CA ALA A 102 0.01 -8.52 -8.44
C ALA A 102 0.97 -7.96 -9.51
N MET A 103 2.28 -8.07 -9.29
CA MET A 103 3.28 -7.59 -10.24
C MET A 103 3.22 -8.33 -11.58
N ALA A 104 2.96 -9.63 -11.58
CA ALA A 104 2.75 -10.40 -12.82
C ALA A 104 1.57 -9.82 -13.61
N TYR A 105 0.44 -9.52 -12.96
CA TYR A 105 -0.71 -8.89 -13.59
C TYR A 105 -0.39 -7.46 -14.06
N LEU A 106 0.24 -6.63 -13.23
CA LEU A 106 0.60 -5.25 -13.55
C LEU A 106 1.55 -5.17 -14.76
N LYS A 107 2.56 -6.05 -14.82
CA LYS A 107 3.49 -6.15 -15.96
C LYS A 107 2.78 -6.53 -17.24
N ALA A 108 1.81 -7.45 -17.18
CA ALA A 108 1.07 -7.93 -18.35
C ALA A 108 0.00 -6.95 -18.82
N GLN A 109 -0.74 -6.33 -17.92
CA GLN A 109 -1.93 -5.56 -18.25
C GLN A 109 -1.74 -4.04 -18.20
N ARG A 110 -0.76 -3.54 -17.46
CA ARG A 110 -0.47 -2.09 -17.36
C ARG A 110 -1.71 -1.22 -17.09
N PRO A 111 -2.51 -1.50 -16.03
CA PRO A 111 -3.61 -0.61 -15.66
C PRO A 111 -3.09 0.67 -15.02
N ASP A 112 -3.84 1.78 -15.08
CA ASP A 112 -3.54 2.98 -14.29
C ASP A 112 -3.77 2.73 -12.80
N MET A 113 -4.81 1.95 -12.47
CA MET A 113 -5.14 1.53 -11.10
C MET A 113 -5.60 0.06 -11.08
N LEU A 114 -5.01 -0.73 -10.20
CA LEU A 114 -5.53 -2.04 -9.80
C LEU A 114 -6.11 -1.89 -8.39
N LEU A 115 -7.42 -1.84 -8.32
CA LEU A 115 -8.17 -1.68 -7.08
C LEU A 115 -8.37 -3.04 -6.42
N THR A 116 -8.25 -3.09 -5.11
CA THR A 116 -8.38 -4.32 -4.33
C THR A 116 -9.27 -4.11 -3.12
N ARG A 117 -9.85 -5.20 -2.64
CA ARG A 117 -10.61 -5.20 -1.40
C ARG A 117 -9.68 -5.35 -0.20
N LEU A 118 -9.89 -4.53 0.83
CA LEU A 118 -9.28 -4.75 2.15
C LEU A 118 -10.03 -5.86 2.90
N LEU A 119 -9.29 -6.67 3.64
CA LEU A 119 -9.84 -7.66 4.56
C LEU A 119 -9.58 -7.20 5.99
N GLU A 120 -10.64 -6.89 6.72
CA GLU A 120 -10.55 -6.56 8.13
C GLU A 120 -10.42 -7.85 8.95
N ILE A 121 -9.34 -7.95 9.73
CA ILE A 121 -9.06 -9.11 10.58
C ILE A 121 -8.99 -8.66 12.04
N ARG A 122 -9.79 -9.31 12.88
CA ARG A 122 -9.79 -9.07 14.33
C ARG A 122 -8.79 -9.94 15.08
N ASP A 123 -8.36 -11.04 14.49
CA ASP A 123 -7.44 -12.01 15.09
C ASP A 123 -6.39 -12.43 14.06
N PRO A 124 -5.11 -12.01 14.22
CA PRO A 124 -4.02 -12.37 13.30
C PRO A 124 -3.83 -13.89 13.14
N ARG A 125 -4.25 -14.71 14.12
CA ARG A 125 -4.18 -16.19 14.06
C ARG A 125 -5.16 -16.78 13.05
N ARG A 126 -6.13 -16.00 12.58
CA ARG A 126 -7.10 -16.39 11.55
C ARG A 126 -6.65 -16.04 10.14
N MET A 127 -5.38 -15.67 9.96
CA MET A 127 -4.79 -15.50 8.63
C MET A 127 -4.82 -16.84 7.91
N THR A 128 -5.81 -17.01 7.02
CA THR A 128 -5.90 -18.21 6.21
C THR A 128 -4.99 -18.08 4.97
N SER A 129 -4.31 -19.16 4.63
CA SER A 129 -3.46 -19.26 3.41
C SER A 129 -4.29 -19.50 2.14
N ASP A 130 -5.54 -18.98 2.10
CA ASP A 130 -6.49 -19.18 1.01
C ASP A 130 -6.27 -18.27 -0.21
N TRP A 131 -5.07 -17.69 -0.33
CA TRP A 131 -4.71 -16.87 -1.49
C TRP A 131 -4.69 -17.72 -2.77
N GLN A 132 -5.49 -17.31 -3.77
CA GLN A 132 -5.66 -18.01 -5.04
C GLN A 132 -5.09 -17.24 -6.23
N GLY A 133 -4.31 -16.17 -5.97
CA GLY A 133 -3.72 -15.33 -6.99
C GLY A 133 -4.64 -14.18 -7.44
N PHE A 134 -4.11 -13.35 -8.34
CA PHE A 134 -4.82 -12.21 -8.92
C PHE A 134 -5.59 -12.64 -10.17
N ASN A 135 -6.90 -12.39 -10.16
CA ASN A 135 -7.79 -12.52 -11.33
C ASN A 135 -8.70 -11.29 -11.43
N PRO A 136 -8.13 -10.09 -11.66
CA PRO A 136 -8.89 -8.85 -11.69
C PRO A 136 -9.80 -8.78 -12.92
N VAL A 137 -10.92 -8.09 -12.73
CA VAL A 137 -11.83 -7.74 -13.82
C VAL A 137 -11.65 -6.28 -14.20
N PRO A 138 -11.74 -5.93 -15.51
CA PRO A 138 -11.70 -4.54 -15.92
C PRO A 138 -12.94 -3.78 -15.40
N LEU A 139 -12.73 -2.52 -14.99
CA LEU A 139 -13.80 -1.59 -14.66
C LEU A 139 -13.74 -0.38 -15.59
N SER A 140 -14.90 0.07 -16.05
CA SER A 140 -14.99 1.41 -16.63
C SER A 140 -14.77 2.47 -15.55
N GLN A 141 -14.26 3.63 -15.94
CA GLN A 141 -14.10 4.77 -15.03
C GLN A 141 -15.42 5.13 -14.33
N HIS A 142 -16.53 5.17 -15.07
CA HIS A 142 -17.86 5.44 -14.54
C HIS A 142 -18.26 4.40 -13.46
N GLU A 143 -18.02 3.12 -13.71
CA GLU A 143 -18.34 2.06 -12.73
C GLU A 143 -17.46 2.17 -11.49
N ALA A 144 -16.17 2.45 -11.64
CA ALA A 144 -15.25 2.64 -10.53
C ALA A 144 -15.68 3.83 -9.65
N ILE A 145 -16.04 4.97 -10.25
CA ILE A 145 -16.57 6.14 -9.53
C ILE A 145 -17.90 5.81 -8.85
N ALA A 146 -18.82 5.11 -9.52
CA ALA A 146 -20.10 4.73 -8.93
C ALA A 146 -19.94 3.78 -7.73
N ARG A 147 -18.99 2.84 -7.78
CA ARG A 147 -18.67 1.94 -6.65
C ARG A 147 -18.04 2.71 -5.49
N PHE A 148 -17.10 3.60 -5.79
CA PHE A 148 -16.49 4.50 -4.81
C PHE A 148 -17.56 5.30 -4.04
N LEU A 149 -18.45 6.00 -4.75
CA LEU A 149 -19.51 6.81 -4.14
C LEU A 149 -20.52 5.99 -3.32
N ARG A 150 -20.68 4.71 -3.63
CA ARG A 150 -21.56 3.78 -2.89
C ARG A 150 -20.83 3.01 -1.79
N HIS A 151 -19.53 3.24 -1.58
CA HIS A 151 -18.68 2.44 -0.69
C HIS A 151 -18.81 0.93 -0.94
N LYS A 152 -18.88 0.55 -2.23
CA LYS A 152 -19.10 -0.83 -2.65
C LYS A 152 -17.82 -1.44 -3.20
N ASP A 153 -17.48 -2.66 -2.72
CA ASP A 153 -16.37 -3.50 -3.16
C ASP A 153 -14.99 -3.02 -2.74
N PHE A 154 -14.70 -1.74 -2.84
CA PHE A 154 -13.47 -1.08 -2.33
C PHE A 154 -13.83 0.26 -1.68
N GLN A 155 -12.95 0.70 -0.80
CA GLN A 155 -13.08 1.97 -0.12
C GLN A 155 -12.03 2.96 -0.65
N ALA A 156 -12.16 4.22 -0.28
CA ALA A 156 -11.23 5.29 -0.66
C ALA A 156 -9.91 5.21 0.12
N HIS A 157 -9.32 4.04 0.23
CA HIS A 157 -8.02 3.88 0.88
C HIS A 157 -6.92 3.76 -0.18
N LEU A 158 -5.81 4.44 0.04
CA LEU A 158 -4.60 4.27 -0.77
C LEU A 158 -3.87 2.97 -0.42
N ILE A 159 -4.08 2.46 0.81
CA ILE A 159 -3.48 1.21 1.27
C ILE A 159 -4.01 0.01 0.48
N GLY A 160 -3.11 -0.91 0.13
CA GLY A 160 -3.44 -2.12 -0.60
C GLY A 160 -3.83 -1.93 -2.07
N GLN A 161 -3.96 -0.68 -2.57
CA GLN A 161 -4.19 -0.41 -3.98
C GLN A 161 -2.86 -0.35 -4.73
N PHE A 162 -2.86 -0.76 -6.01
CA PHE A 162 -1.69 -0.58 -6.88
C PHE A 162 -2.01 0.52 -7.87
N ILE A 163 -1.30 1.64 -7.73
CA ILE A 163 -1.57 2.86 -8.48
C ILE A 163 -0.32 3.24 -9.26
N HIS A 164 -0.46 3.52 -10.55
CA HIS A 164 0.64 4.00 -11.37
C HIS A 164 1.19 5.31 -10.81
N ARG A 165 2.53 5.40 -10.65
CA ARG A 165 3.20 6.52 -9.98
C ARG A 165 2.81 7.89 -10.52
N SER A 166 2.59 8.01 -11.83
CA SER A 166 2.19 9.28 -12.44
C SER A 166 0.87 9.86 -11.91
N LEU A 167 -0.01 9.03 -11.33
CA LEU A 167 -1.23 9.52 -10.69
C LEU A 167 -0.94 10.22 -9.37
N TYR A 168 0.03 9.75 -8.59
CA TYR A 168 0.48 10.44 -7.39
C TYR A 168 1.19 11.76 -7.70
N GLU A 169 1.99 11.79 -8.77
CA GLU A 169 2.66 13.01 -9.23
C GLU A 169 1.67 14.14 -9.58
N LYS A 170 0.51 13.76 -10.14
CA LYS A 170 -0.56 14.69 -10.52
C LYS A 170 -1.54 15.01 -9.38
N ASN A 171 -1.61 14.13 -8.38
CA ASN A 171 -2.56 14.23 -7.28
C ASN A 171 -1.81 14.08 -5.94
N PRO A 172 -1.09 15.09 -5.48
CA PRO A 172 -0.41 15.04 -4.19
C PRO A 172 -1.42 14.87 -3.06
N ILE A 173 -1.07 14.03 -2.09
CA ILE A 173 -1.91 13.75 -0.93
C ILE A 173 -1.98 15.01 -0.04
N PRO A 174 -3.16 15.55 0.26
CA PRO A 174 -3.27 16.76 1.06
C PRO A 174 -2.82 16.49 2.51
N PRO A 175 -2.17 17.46 3.19
CA PRO A 175 -1.68 17.29 4.56
C PRO A 175 -2.82 17.47 5.59
N MET A 176 -3.89 16.70 5.44
CA MET A 176 -5.02 16.69 6.35
C MET A 176 -4.73 15.84 7.58
N LEU A 177 -5.45 16.05 8.67
CA LEU A 177 -5.36 15.24 9.88
C LEU A 177 -6.04 13.87 9.73
N CYS A 178 -7.04 13.79 8.85
CA CYS A 178 -7.77 12.57 8.51
C CYS A 178 -8.44 12.73 7.15
N TYR A 179 -8.86 11.61 6.53
CA TYR A 179 -9.54 11.56 5.23
C TYR A 179 -8.71 12.08 4.04
N GLU A 180 -7.38 12.13 4.16
CA GLU A 180 -6.47 12.50 3.08
C GLU A 180 -6.62 11.58 1.85
N ASP A 181 -6.85 10.30 2.09
CA ASP A 181 -7.10 9.29 1.07
C ASP A 181 -8.40 9.59 0.31
N PHE A 182 -9.48 9.89 1.04
CA PHE A 182 -10.77 10.23 0.45
C PHE A 182 -10.70 11.51 -0.39
N ALA A 183 -9.86 12.45 0.00
CA ALA A 183 -9.69 13.71 -0.72
C ALA A 183 -8.95 13.55 -2.06
N VAL A 184 -7.98 12.62 -2.14
CA VAL A 184 -7.14 12.45 -3.34
C VAL A 184 -7.68 11.39 -4.30
N PHE A 185 -8.31 10.34 -3.79
CA PHE A 185 -8.72 9.16 -4.56
C PHE A 185 -9.67 9.47 -5.74
N PRO A 186 -10.69 10.35 -5.62
CA PRO A 186 -11.55 10.71 -6.74
C PRO A 186 -10.80 11.33 -7.92
N GLY A 187 -9.82 12.20 -7.64
CA GLY A 187 -8.98 12.80 -8.67
C GLY A 187 -8.18 11.76 -9.45
N MET A 188 -7.64 10.77 -8.77
CA MET A 188 -6.93 9.65 -9.41
C MET A 188 -7.88 8.80 -10.26
N LEU A 189 -9.08 8.47 -9.77
CA LEU A 189 -10.09 7.74 -10.55
C LEU A 189 -10.49 8.50 -11.83
N MET A 190 -10.71 9.82 -11.73
CA MET A 190 -11.12 10.65 -12.87
C MET A 190 -10.02 10.78 -13.93
N GLN A 191 -8.75 10.58 -13.57
CA GLN A 191 -7.61 10.65 -14.48
C GLN A 191 -7.18 9.26 -15.01
N SER A 192 -7.82 8.19 -14.53
CA SER A 192 -7.51 6.82 -14.93
C SER A 192 -8.36 6.39 -16.12
N SER A 193 -7.71 5.85 -17.14
CA SER A 193 -8.36 5.30 -18.34
C SER A 193 -8.51 3.77 -18.28
N LYS A 194 -7.58 3.10 -17.59
CA LYS A 194 -7.53 1.65 -17.47
C LYS A 194 -7.55 1.24 -16.01
N ILE A 195 -8.71 0.84 -15.52
CA ILE A 195 -8.91 0.44 -14.12
C ILE A 195 -9.26 -1.05 -14.09
N ALA A 196 -8.69 -1.78 -13.12
CA ALA A 196 -9.03 -3.16 -12.84
C ALA A 196 -9.40 -3.33 -11.36
N TYR A 197 -10.22 -4.32 -11.05
CA TYR A 197 -10.65 -4.63 -9.70
C TYR A 197 -10.45 -6.09 -9.35
N GLN A 198 -9.73 -6.34 -8.25
CA GLN A 198 -9.51 -7.65 -7.65
C GLN A 198 -10.48 -7.85 -6.48
N ARG A 199 -11.39 -8.80 -6.63
CA ARG A 199 -12.41 -9.07 -5.61
C ARG A 199 -11.85 -9.76 -4.36
N GLN A 200 -10.88 -10.67 -4.55
CA GLN A 200 -10.23 -11.35 -3.43
C GLN A 200 -9.21 -10.42 -2.79
N GLY A 201 -9.40 -10.13 -1.50
CA GLY A 201 -8.48 -9.26 -0.76
C GLY A 201 -7.15 -9.97 -0.49
N HIS A 202 -6.06 -9.22 -0.62
CA HIS A 202 -4.70 -9.64 -0.31
C HIS A 202 -4.12 -8.88 0.89
N TYR A 203 -4.69 -7.73 1.19
CA TYR A 203 -4.33 -6.82 2.26
C TYR A 203 -5.18 -7.11 3.50
N LEU A 204 -4.52 -7.30 4.62
CA LEU A 204 -5.12 -7.68 5.89
C LEU A 204 -4.98 -6.52 6.86
N SER A 205 -6.04 -5.75 7.02
CA SER A 205 -6.08 -4.66 7.99
C SER A 205 -6.42 -5.20 9.38
N LEU A 206 -5.51 -4.98 10.33
CA LEU A 206 -5.67 -5.39 11.72
C LEU A 206 -6.45 -4.31 12.46
N ILE A 207 -7.73 -4.58 12.73
CA ILE A 207 -8.54 -3.67 13.56
C ILE A 207 -8.07 -3.80 15.01
N HIS A 208 -7.37 -2.79 15.49
CA HIS A 208 -7.06 -2.64 16.91
C HIS A 208 -8.33 -2.19 17.65
N ILE A 209 -8.86 -3.07 18.52
CA ILE A 209 -9.99 -2.77 19.42
C ILE A 209 -9.47 -2.16 20.71
#